data_7d700cb55eb9f09076aa2621bb05d3c8
#
_entry.id   7d700cb55eb9f09076aa2621bb05d3c8
#
_cell.length_a   1.000
_cell.length_b   1.000
_cell.length_c   1.000
_cell.angle_alpha   90.00
_cell.angle_beta   90.00
_cell.angle_gamma   90.00
#
_symmetry.space_group_name_H-M   'P 1'
#
loop_
_entity.id
_entity.type
_entity.pdbx_description
1 polymer ?
#
loop_
_entity_poly.entity_id
_entity_poly.type
_entity_poly.pdbx_seq_one_letter_code
_entity_poly.pdbx_strand_id
1 'polypeptide(L)'
;MNKFSEYLITRFGRKLTRIKTAKAIGYVRPIACAVSLTVLPIVVQAAVYQTYVIHTYGGESLLPAVRQELNSSRDGGTVSSYQDKLVLRTTAANYQKVKQLLNQIDAQPQALTIAVRVGNSRQFQGNNQQGRVIISNSGIQGAGIINQRNSQQQGHNLYQVQTLSGSAASISTGTLYSLNQIYIANSYPTYHGPAGQIIIQQQVLLPTTQGIAVTPKLLPNGQVEVTLSRVEEPLVRPNPSYNRYGYNNSVQGQRLNSAIVVPRGQWVNIGQISQNNQSKNSGYGSNRALNSSNNVPISLWVQ
;
A
#
# COMPACT_ATOMS: atom_id res chain seq x y z
N MET A 1 13.78 36.56 18.38
CA MET A 1 12.89 37.43 19.21
C MET A 1 12.02 36.53 20.07
N ASN A 2 12.14 36.75 21.35
CA ASN A 2 11.29 36.41 22.51
C ASN A 2 11.13 34.92 22.84
N LYS A 3 11.85 34.45 23.87
CA LYS A 3 11.64 34.58 25.32
C LYS A 3 10.36 33.89 25.77
N PHE A 4 10.51 32.70 26.38
CA PHE A 4 10.01 32.46 27.74
C PHE A 4 10.70 31.20 28.27
N SER A 5 11.76 31.53 29.00
CA SER A 5 12.51 30.71 29.93
C SER A 5 12.00 31.01 31.32
N GLU A 6 12.21 30.07 32.22
CA GLU A 6 12.19 30.22 33.68
C GLU A 6 10.81 30.24 34.33
N TYR A 7 10.56 29.27 35.18
CA TYR A 7 10.25 29.38 36.61
C TYR A 7 9.86 27.99 37.15
N LEU A 8 10.68 27.40 38.00
CA LEU A 8 10.29 26.99 39.33
C LEU A 8 11.31 26.05 39.98
N ILE A 9 12.34 26.70 40.57
CA ILE A 9 13.07 26.12 41.67
C ILE A 9 12.47 26.76 42.93
N THR A 10 11.83 26.01 43.79
CA THR A 10 11.72 26.43 45.22
C THR A 10 11.37 25.24 46.12
N ARG A 11 12.26 25.04 47.08
CA ARG A 11 12.03 24.71 48.49
C ARG A 11 11.62 23.27 48.83
N PHE A 12 12.61 22.52 49.27
CA PHE A 12 12.42 21.67 50.43
C PHE A 12 13.35 22.09 51.55
N GLY A 13 12.75 22.69 52.57
CA GLY A 13 13.40 23.16 53.77
C GLY A 13 13.78 21.98 54.69
N ARG A 14 15.01 22.04 55.12
CA ARG A 14 15.55 21.22 56.21
C ARG A 14 14.85 21.56 57.53
N LYS A 15 14.21 20.59 58.17
CA LYS A 15 13.91 20.65 59.60
C LYS A 15 14.98 19.90 60.37
N LEU A 16 15.89 20.64 60.95
CA LEU A 16 16.78 20.15 62.01
C LEU A 16 16.00 20.09 63.31
N THR A 17 15.81 18.91 63.84
CA THR A 17 15.29 18.71 65.20
C THR A 17 16.48 18.55 66.16
N ARG A 18 16.65 19.53 67.02
CA ARG A 18 17.60 19.49 68.14
C ARG A 18 17.16 18.45 69.16
N ILE A 19 18.00 17.49 69.44
CA ILE A 19 17.86 16.57 70.59
C ILE A 19 18.62 17.18 71.76
N LYS A 20 17.88 17.50 72.83
CA LYS A 20 18.44 17.95 74.12
C LYS A 20 19.07 16.74 74.81
N THR A 21 20.33 16.89 75.20
CA THR A 21 21.03 16.00 76.08
C THR A 21 20.54 16.21 77.57
N ALA A 22 20.01 15.12 78.12
CA ALA A 22 19.76 15.04 79.54
C ALA A 22 20.84 14.12 80.16
N LYS A 23 21.66 14.70 81.06
CA LYS A 23 22.61 14.00 81.95
C LYS A 23 21.81 13.28 83.01
N ALA A 24 21.97 11.95 83.14
CA ALA A 24 21.68 11.24 84.40
C ALA A 24 22.78 10.27 84.70
N ILE A 25 23.39 10.47 85.78
CA ILE A 25 24.40 9.63 86.44
C ILE A 25 23.68 8.51 87.16
N GLY A 26 24.17 7.30 87.07
CA GLY A 26 23.75 6.27 87.97
C GLY A 26 23.92 4.81 87.58
N TYR A 27 24.86 4.17 88.22
CA TYR A 27 25.00 2.70 88.50
C TYR A 27 25.35 1.73 87.40
N VAL A 28 26.59 1.31 87.45
CA VAL A 28 27.18 0.17 86.79
C VAL A 28 26.68 -1.16 87.40
N ARG A 29 26.07 -1.99 86.60
CA ARG A 29 25.96 -3.44 86.79
C ARG A 29 26.36 -4.15 85.48
N PRO A 30 27.36 -5.04 85.50
CA PRO A 30 27.70 -5.81 84.28
C PRO A 30 26.69 -6.92 84.11
N ILE A 31 25.73 -6.74 83.20
CA ILE A 31 24.93 -7.83 82.65
C ILE A 31 25.64 -8.30 81.41
N ALA A 32 26.27 -9.48 81.51
CA ALA A 32 26.80 -10.20 80.35
C ALA A 32 25.64 -10.63 79.45
N CYS A 33 25.31 -9.79 78.46
CA CYS A 33 24.42 -10.17 77.38
C CYS A 33 25.21 -11.07 76.38
N ALA A 34 25.02 -12.37 76.48
CA ALA A 34 25.37 -13.30 75.41
C ALA A 34 24.56 -12.99 74.15
N VAL A 35 25.16 -12.23 73.25
CA VAL A 35 24.61 -12.05 71.89
C VAL A 35 24.74 -13.36 71.14
N SER A 36 23.72 -14.22 71.18
CA SER A 36 23.59 -15.38 70.32
C SER A 36 23.33 -14.85 68.89
N LEU A 37 24.40 -14.83 68.09
CA LEU A 37 24.33 -14.53 66.67
C LEU A 37 23.63 -15.71 65.98
N THR A 38 22.31 -15.66 65.86
CA THR A 38 21.54 -16.61 65.05
C THR A 38 21.87 -16.34 63.58
N VAL A 39 22.79 -17.03 63.01
CA VAL A 39 23.04 -17.12 61.57
C VAL A 39 21.83 -17.80 60.94
N LEU A 40 20.86 -17.03 60.48
CA LEU A 40 19.78 -17.56 59.65
C LEU A 40 20.39 -18.02 58.34
N PRO A 41 20.22 -19.27 57.94
CA PRO A 41 20.66 -19.70 56.63
C PRO A 41 19.83 -18.95 55.58
N ILE A 42 20.47 -18.05 54.83
CA ILE A 42 19.89 -17.45 53.67
C ILE A 42 19.79 -18.59 52.65
N VAL A 43 18.60 -19.19 52.53
CA VAL A 43 18.33 -20.14 51.47
C VAL A 43 18.31 -19.34 50.16
N VAL A 44 19.42 -19.32 49.46
CA VAL A 44 19.50 -18.81 48.10
C VAL A 44 18.75 -19.82 47.25
N GLN A 45 17.47 -19.54 46.98
CA GLN A 45 16.72 -20.30 46.00
C GLN A 45 17.32 -19.98 44.63
N ALA A 46 18.04 -20.93 44.05
CA ALA A 46 18.47 -20.85 42.66
C ALA A 46 17.23 -20.80 41.76
N ALA A 47 17.16 -19.80 40.91
CA ALA A 47 16.06 -19.67 39.95
C ALA A 47 16.06 -20.90 39.01
N VAL A 48 14.98 -21.67 39.04
CA VAL A 48 14.83 -22.85 38.18
C VAL A 48 14.39 -22.37 36.79
N TYR A 49 15.27 -22.53 35.81
CA TYR A 49 14.97 -22.27 34.42
C TYR A 49 14.24 -23.44 33.79
N GLN A 50 13.16 -23.17 33.13
CA GLN A 50 12.37 -24.15 32.37
C GLN A 50 12.17 -23.66 30.94
N THR A 51 11.90 -24.59 30.03
CA THR A 51 11.61 -24.27 28.64
C THR A 51 10.10 -24.26 28.44
N TYR A 52 9.59 -23.14 27.96
CA TYR A 52 8.18 -22.93 27.65
C TYR A 52 8.01 -22.72 26.16
N VAL A 53 6.95 -23.25 25.57
CA VAL A 53 6.58 -23.06 24.18
C VAL A 53 5.23 -22.35 24.14
N ILE A 54 5.19 -21.18 23.51
CA ILE A 54 3.97 -20.38 23.36
C ILE A 54 3.65 -20.29 21.88
N HIS A 55 2.41 -20.60 21.51
CA HIS A 55 1.89 -20.32 20.17
C HIS A 55 1.53 -18.84 20.08
N THR A 56 1.95 -18.19 18.99
CA THR A 56 1.74 -16.76 18.76
C THR A 56 1.30 -16.52 17.34
N TYR A 57 0.50 -15.47 17.13
CA TYR A 57 0.10 -15.02 15.80
C TYR A 57 1.18 -14.16 15.13
N GLY A 58 1.91 -13.37 15.93
CA GLY A 58 2.95 -12.46 15.44
C GLY A 58 4.30 -13.11 15.21
N GLY A 59 4.50 -14.37 15.65
CA GLY A 59 5.71 -15.16 15.40
C GLY A 59 7.00 -14.39 15.71
N GLU A 60 7.88 -14.32 14.72
CA GLU A 60 9.20 -13.67 14.83
C GLU A 60 9.12 -12.17 15.14
N SER A 61 8.06 -11.49 14.72
CA SER A 61 7.90 -10.05 14.94
C SER A 61 7.79 -9.67 16.43
N LEU A 62 7.43 -10.62 17.29
CA LEU A 62 7.30 -10.43 18.74
C LEU A 62 8.63 -10.63 19.50
N LEU A 63 9.64 -11.22 18.86
CA LEU A 63 10.94 -11.49 19.49
C LEU A 63 11.59 -10.27 20.14
N PRO A 64 11.64 -9.08 19.52
CA PRO A 64 12.27 -7.92 20.14
C PRO A 64 11.59 -7.52 21.44
N ALA A 65 10.26 -7.49 21.48
CA ALA A 65 9.48 -7.11 22.66
C ALA A 65 9.68 -8.12 23.81
N VAL A 66 9.58 -9.43 23.51
CA VAL A 66 9.80 -10.49 24.49
C VAL A 66 11.23 -10.50 25.01
N ARG A 67 12.21 -10.28 24.14
CA ARG A 67 13.63 -10.18 24.54
C ARG A 67 13.87 -8.99 25.46
N GLN A 68 13.26 -7.86 25.18
CA GLN A 68 13.35 -6.67 26.03
C GLN A 68 12.75 -6.94 27.42
N GLU A 69 11.58 -7.59 27.51
CA GLU A 69 10.97 -7.95 28.78
C GLU A 69 11.83 -8.92 29.60
N LEU A 70 12.41 -9.94 28.96
CA LEU A 70 13.32 -10.87 29.62
C LEU A 70 14.59 -10.19 30.11
N ASN A 71 15.18 -9.28 29.33
CA ASN A 71 16.40 -8.55 29.70
C ASN A 71 16.16 -7.56 30.83
N SER A 72 14.95 -7.01 30.98
CA SER A 72 14.59 -6.12 32.08
C SER A 72 14.37 -6.86 33.40
N SER A 73 14.18 -8.17 33.34
CA SER A 73 13.94 -9.00 34.51
C SER A 73 15.25 -9.42 35.17
N ARG A 74 15.24 -9.46 36.52
CA ARG A 74 16.43 -9.83 37.34
C ARG A 74 17.01 -11.21 36.97
N ASP A 75 16.13 -12.20 36.72
CA ASP A 75 16.53 -13.56 36.43
C ASP A 75 16.81 -13.79 34.93
N GLY A 76 16.41 -12.83 34.07
CA GLY A 76 16.67 -12.94 32.64
C GLY A 76 15.96 -14.10 31.94
N GLY A 77 16.52 -14.49 30.81
CA GLY A 77 16.04 -15.63 30.03
C GLY A 77 16.46 -15.51 28.55
N THR A 78 16.20 -16.56 27.80
CA THR A 78 16.43 -16.56 26.34
C THR A 78 15.13 -16.86 25.62
N VAL A 79 14.97 -16.23 24.43
CA VAL A 79 13.84 -16.48 23.55
C VAL A 79 14.34 -16.72 22.13
N SER A 80 13.74 -17.68 21.47
CA SER A 80 13.92 -17.99 20.06
C SER A 80 12.56 -18.21 19.42
N SER A 81 12.45 -17.98 18.10
CA SER A 81 11.26 -18.34 17.33
C SER A 81 11.49 -19.62 16.55
N TYR A 82 10.45 -20.41 16.45
CA TYR A 82 10.40 -21.57 15.56
C TYR A 82 9.01 -21.63 14.93
N GLN A 83 8.92 -21.28 13.65
CA GLN A 83 7.65 -21.07 12.98
C GLN A 83 6.77 -20.05 13.76
N ASP A 84 5.49 -20.36 14.02
CA ASP A 84 4.55 -19.51 14.77
C ASP A 84 4.62 -19.75 16.30
N LYS A 85 5.76 -20.21 16.80
CA LYS A 85 5.98 -20.51 18.23
C LYS A 85 7.17 -19.75 18.76
N LEU A 86 7.01 -19.21 19.97
CA LEU A 86 8.12 -18.69 20.75
C LEU A 86 8.57 -19.76 21.77
N VAL A 87 9.85 -20.08 21.73
CA VAL A 87 10.50 -20.98 22.68
C VAL A 87 11.27 -20.13 23.67
N LEU A 88 10.80 -20.14 24.93
CA LEU A 88 11.38 -19.36 26.01
C LEU A 88 12.10 -20.31 26.99
N ARG A 89 13.32 -19.96 27.40
CA ARG A 89 14.00 -20.60 28.52
C ARG A 89 14.15 -19.54 29.62
N THR A 90 13.32 -19.65 30.65
CA THR A 90 13.23 -18.62 31.70
C THR A 90 12.62 -19.20 32.98
N THR A 91 12.51 -18.41 34.03
CA THR A 91 11.81 -18.76 35.27
C THR A 91 10.29 -18.69 35.12
N ALA A 92 9.56 -19.40 36.00
CA ALA A 92 8.09 -19.37 35.97
C ALA A 92 7.53 -17.94 36.16
N ALA A 93 8.18 -17.11 36.97
CA ALA A 93 7.75 -15.72 37.18
C ALA A 93 7.90 -14.86 35.92
N ASN A 94 9.02 -14.98 35.21
CA ASN A 94 9.24 -14.27 33.95
C ASN A 94 8.34 -14.79 32.82
N TYR A 95 8.07 -16.10 32.79
CA TYR A 95 7.08 -16.67 31.87
C TYR A 95 5.72 -16.03 32.02
N GLN A 96 5.21 -15.80 33.26
CA GLN A 96 3.94 -15.14 33.47
C GLN A 96 3.94 -13.69 32.99
N LYS A 97 5.03 -12.95 33.20
CA LYS A 97 5.17 -11.57 32.67
C LYS A 97 5.15 -11.55 31.14
N VAL A 98 5.91 -12.44 30.49
CA VAL A 98 5.91 -12.57 29.04
C VAL A 98 4.53 -12.95 28.51
N LYS A 99 3.82 -13.87 29.20
CA LYS A 99 2.45 -14.25 28.84
C LYS A 99 1.48 -13.06 28.93
N GLN A 100 1.61 -12.22 29.96
CA GLN A 100 0.80 -11.01 30.10
C GLN A 100 1.12 -10.00 28.97
N LEU A 101 2.40 -9.79 28.65
CA LEU A 101 2.83 -8.95 27.55
C LEU A 101 2.25 -9.47 26.21
N LEU A 102 2.38 -10.78 25.94
CA LEU A 102 1.86 -11.37 24.71
C LEU A 102 0.33 -11.24 24.60
N ASN A 103 -0.42 -11.39 25.68
CA ASN A 103 -1.87 -11.18 25.69
C ASN A 103 -2.26 -9.74 25.29
N GLN A 104 -1.36 -8.76 25.45
CA GLN A 104 -1.60 -7.37 25.08
C GLN A 104 -1.19 -7.07 23.64
N ILE A 105 -0.12 -7.69 23.15
CA ILE A 105 0.48 -7.34 21.83
C ILE A 105 0.21 -8.38 20.74
N ASP A 106 -0.06 -9.63 21.09
CA ASP A 106 -0.30 -10.73 20.14
C ASP A 106 -1.81 -10.91 19.91
N ALA A 107 -2.39 -9.94 19.20
CA ALA A 107 -3.79 -10.00 18.84
C ALA A 107 -4.03 -10.94 17.66
N GLN A 108 -5.11 -11.75 17.73
CA GLN A 108 -5.52 -12.59 16.61
C GLN A 108 -5.82 -11.73 15.37
N PRO A 109 -5.17 -11.99 14.22
CA PRO A 109 -5.43 -11.26 13.00
C PRO A 109 -6.89 -11.42 12.58
N GLN A 110 -7.58 -10.30 12.39
CA GLN A 110 -8.97 -10.31 11.90
C GLN A 110 -8.98 -10.45 10.38
N ALA A 111 -9.93 -11.23 9.87
CA ALA A 111 -10.20 -11.27 8.44
C ALA A 111 -10.89 -9.97 8.01
N LEU A 112 -10.38 -9.38 6.94
CA LEU A 112 -10.87 -8.15 6.34
C LEU A 112 -11.21 -8.40 4.88
N THR A 113 -12.35 -7.90 4.45
CA THR A 113 -12.76 -7.91 3.04
C THR A 113 -12.51 -6.52 2.46
N ILE A 114 -11.73 -6.47 1.40
CA ILE A 114 -11.37 -5.25 0.70
C ILE A 114 -12.02 -5.26 -0.67
N ALA A 115 -12.77 -4.22 -1.00
CA ALA A 115 -13.34 -4.03 -2.33
C ALA A 115 -12.81 -2.72 -2.93
N VAL A 116 -12.30 -2.79 -4.15
CA VAL A 116 -11.82 -1.64 -4.92
C VAL A 116 -12.70 -1.49 -6.15
N ARG A 117 -13.36 -0.35 -6.25
CA ARG A 117 -14.16 0.02 -7.42
C ARG A 117 -13.36 0.99 -8.28
N VAL A 118 -13.18 0.64 -9.52
CA VAL A 118 -12.52 1.45 -10.53
C VAL A 118 -13.59 1.87 -11.55
N GLY A 119 -13.97 3.15 -11.51
CA GLY A 119 -14.89 3.73 -12.49
C GLY A 119 -14.19 3.89 -13.83
N ASN A 120 -14.98 3.91 -14.90
CA ASN A 120 -14.54 4.28 -16.23
C ASN A 120 -15.62 5.12 -16.86
N SER A 121 -15.39 6.42 -16.96
CA SER A 121 -16.28 7.36 -17.61
C SER A 121 -15.56 7.97 -18.80
N ARG A 122 -15.98 7.61 -19.99
CA ARG A 122 -15.43 8.14 -21.24
C ARG A 122 -16.49 8.99 -21.92
N GLN A 123 -16.12 10.22 -22.22
CA GLN A 123 -16.92 11.14 -23.01
C GLN A 123 -16.16 11.48 -24.29
N PHE A 124 -16.81 11.31 -25.42
CA PHE A 124 -16.27 11.62 -26.72
C PHE A 124 -17.20 12.62 -27.42
N GLN A 125 -16.65 13.73 -27.84
CA GLN A 125 -17.36 14.75 -28.60
C GLN A 125 -16.59 15.05 -29.88
N GLY A 126 -17.18 14.78 -31.01
CA GLY A 126 -16.60 15.03 -32.32
C GLY A 126 -17.46 15.96 -33.14
N ASN A 127 -16.85 16.95 -33.74
CA ASN A 127 -17.46 17.84 -34.72
C ASN A 127 -16.66 17.78 -36.02
N ASN A 128 -17.29 17.40 -37.10
CA ASN A 128 -16.70 17.34 -38.44
C ASN A 128 -17.50 18.19 -39.38
N GLN A 129 -16.89 19.23 -39.91
CA GLN A 129 -17.46 20.12 -40.90
C GLN A 129 -16.66 19.94 -42.20
N GLN A 130 -17.37 19.61 -43.26
CA GLN A 130 -16.81 19.50 -44.62
C GLN A 130 -17.63 20.39 -45.55
N GLY A 131 -16.96 21.30 -46.21
CA GLY A 131 -17.56 22.11 -47.28
C GLY A 131 -16.96 21.69 -48.64
N ARG A 132 -17.80 21.49 -49.61
CA ARG A 132 -17.37 21.23 -51.00
C ARG A 132 -18.04 22.28 -51.90
N VAL A 133 -17.23 22.96 -52.66
CA VAL A 133 -17.69 23.85 -53.72
C VAL A 133 -17.54 23.13 -55.04
N ILE A 134 -18.63 23.00 -55.78
CA ILE A 134 -18.66 22.42 -57.15
C ILE A 134 -18.88 23.57 -58.11
N ILE A 135 -17.93 23.81 -58.97
CA ILE A 135 -18.03 24.78 -60.07
C ILE A 135 -18.32 24.00 -61.35
N SER A 136 -19.45 24.26 -61.97
CA SER A 136 -19.86 23.63 -63.23
C SER A 136 -20.32 24.71 -64.24
N ASN A 137 -20.53 24.32 -65.49
CA ASN A 137 -21.06 25.22 -66.53
C ASN A 137 -22.46 25.77 -66.19
N SER A 138 -23.18 25.18 -65.26
CA SER A 138 -24.48 25.56 -64.74
C SER A 138 -24.44 26.47 -63.49
N GLY A 139 -23.23 26.84 -63.04
CA GLY A 139 -23.06 27.72 -61.88
C GLY A 139 -22.21 27.11 -60.75
N ILE A 140 -22.10 27.87 -59.65
CA ILE A 140 -21.36 27.50 -58.47
C ILE A 140 -22.34 26.87 -57.45
N GLN A 141 -22.13 25.64 -57.08
CA GLN A 141 -22.93 24.97 -56.04
C GLN A 141 -22.04 24.67 -54.82
N GLY A 142 -22.49 25.09 -53.65
CA GLY A 142 -21.85 24.77 -52.37
C GLY A 142 -22.62 23.67 -51.63
N ALA A 143 -21.97 22.65 -51.21
CA ALA A 143 -22.52 21.63 -50.31
C ALA A 143 -21.69 21.57 -49.03
N GLY A 144 -22.36 21.66 -47.90
CA GLY A 144 -21.72 21.51 -46.58
C GLY A 144 -22.28 20.29 -45.81
N ILE A 145 -21.43 19.53 -45.24
CA ILE A 145 -21.82 18.42 -44.33
C ILE A 145 -21.31 18.75 -42.94
N ILE A 146 -22.22 18.78 -41.97
CA ILE A 146 -21.91 18.94 -40.56
C ILE A 146 -22.29 17.65 -39.86
N ASN A 147 -21.30 16.91 -39.36
CA ASN A 147 -21.51 15.72 -38.56
C ASN A 147 -21.06 15.99 -37.11
N GLN A 148 -22.01 15.92 -36.19
CA GLN A 148 -21.77 16.02 -34.77
C GLN A 148 -22.02 14.67 -34.12
N ARG A 149 -21.00 14.14 -33.45
CA ARG A 149 -21.08 12.87 -32.73
C ARG A 149 -20.76 13.08 -31.26
N ASN A 150 -21.70 12.67 -30.43
CA ASN A 150 -21.52 12.62 -28.98
C ASN A 150 -21.71 11.18 -28.53
N SER A 151 -20.74 10.67 -27.76
CA SER A 151 -20.80 9.33 -27.17
C SER A 151 -20.33 9.39 -25.74
N GLN A 152 -21.13 8.84 -24.83
CA GLN A 152 -20.80 8.70 -23.43
C GLN A 152 -20.85 7.22 -23.05
N GLN A 153 -19.79 6.75 -22.46
CA GLN A 153 -19.68 5.37 -21.96
C GLN A 153 -19.32 5.42 -20.49
N GLN A 154 -20.10 4.74 -19.66
CA GLN A 154 -19.85 4.59 -18.23
C GLN A 154 -19.78 3.11 -17.90
N GLY A 155 -18.84 2.76 -17.04
CA GLY A 155 -18.64 1.40 -16.55
C GLY A 155 -17.87 1.42 -15.23
N HIS A 156 -17.79 0.29 -14.59
CA HIS A 156 -16.92 0.11 -13.43
C HIS A 156 -16.42 -1.32 -13.36
N ASN A 157 -15.20 -1.47 -12.88
CA ASN A 157 -14.64 -2.76 -12.50
C ASN A 157 -14.61 -2.84 -10.97
N LEU A 158 -15.08 -3.95 -10.42
CA LEU A 158 -15.05 -4.23 -9.00
C LEU A 158 -14.06 -5.37 -8.74
N TYR A 159 -13.07 -5.12 -7.94
CA TYR A 159 -12.12 -6.11 -7.43
C TYR A 159 -12.42 -6.32 -5.95
N GLN A 160 -12.57 -7.57 -5.53
CA GLN A 160 -12.83 -7.90 -4.14
C GLN A 160 -11.90 -9.04 -3.71
N VAL A 161 -11.26 -8.85 -2.57
CA VAL A 161 -10.35 -9.84 -1.99
C VAL A 161 -10.52 -9.86 -0.47
N GLN A 162 -10.38 -11.04 0.11
CA GLN A 162 -10.39 -11.24 1.56
C GLN A 162 -8.99 -11.64 2.02
N THR A 163 -8.51 -11.03 3.09
CA THR A 163 -7.22 -11.33 3.69
C THR A 163 -7.22 -11.04 5.20
N LEU A 164 -6.18 -11.48 5.89
CA LEU A 164 -6.00 -11.17 7.30
C LEU A 164 -5.36 -9.78 7.48
N SER A 165 -5.69 -9.12 8.58
CA SER A 165 -5.03 -7.86 8.98
C SER A 165 -3.52 -8.03 9.04
N GLY A 166 -2.77 -7.19 8.32
CA GLY A 166 -1.32 -7.25 8.18
C GLY A 166 -0.81 -8.15 7.05
N SER A 167 -1.69 -8.93 6.39
CA SER A 167 -1.30 -9.82 5.30
C SER A 167 -1.59 -9.21 3.93
N ALA A 168 -0.66 -9.39 3.00
CA ALA A 168 -0.84 -8.95 1.63
C ALA A 168 -1.73 -9.92 0.85
N ALA A 169 -2.60 -9.38 0.00
CA ALA A 169 -3.39 -10.16 -0.96
C ALA A 169 -3.43 -9.46 -2.30
N SER A 170 -3.53 -10.23 -3.38
CA SER A 170 -3.62 -9.70 -4.72
C SER A 170 -4.63 -10.46 -5.55
N ILE A 171 -5.27 -9.75 -6.47
CA ILE A 171 -6.10 -10.31 -7.50
C ILE A 171 -5.75 -9.66 -8.83
N SER A 172 -5.45 -10.46 -9.84
CA SER A 172 -5.09 -9.96 -11.17
C SER A 172 -5.70 -10.84 -12.25
N THR A 173 -5.99 -10.19 -13.37
CA THR A 173 -6.38 -10.85 -14.61
C THR A 173 -5.41 -10.45 -15.70
N GLY A 174 -5.12 -11.35 -16.62
CA GLY A 174 -4.23 -11.09 -17.74
C GLY A 174 -4.92 -11.39 -19.06
N THR A 175 -4.56 -10.65 -20.10
CA THR A 175 -4.97 -10.91 -21.47
C THR A 175 -3.73 -10.97 -22.34
N LEU A 176 -3.63 -12.04 -23.13
CA LEU A 176 -2.57 -12.21 -24.12
C LEU A 176 -3.08 -11.73 -25.48
N TYR A 177 -2.53 -10.63 -25.95
CA TYR A 177 -2.85 -10.11 -27.27
C TYR A 177 -1.91 -10.68 -28.31
N SER A 178 -2.48 -11.21 -29.39
CA SER A 178 -1.74 -11.59 -30.59
C SER A 178 -1.69 -10.40 -31.56
N LEU A 179 -0.51 -9.92 -31.83
CA LEU A 179 -0.25 -8.80 -32.74
C LEU A 179 0.47 -9.30 -33.96
N ASN A 180 -0.14 -9.09 -35.14
CA ASN A 180 0.50 -9.39 -36.39
C ASN A 180 1.28 -8.14 -36.87
N GLN A 181 2.57 -8.26 -36.99
CA GLN A 181 3.46 -7.26 -37.57
C GLN A 181 3.81 -7.68 -39.00
N ILE A 182 3.62 -6.74 -39.93
CA ILE A 182 3.94 -6.94 -41.34
C ILE A 182 5.07 -6.00 -41.71
N TYR A 183 6.19 -6.58 -42.09
CA TYR A 183 7.32 -5.84 -42.63
C TYR A 183 7.36 -6.02 -44.13
N ILE A 184 7.39 -4.93 -44.88
CA ILE A 184 7.46 -4.92 -46.33
C ILE A 184 8.82 -4.32 -46.70
N ALA A 185 9.68 -5.14 -47.30
CA ALA A 185 10.90 -4.71 -47.92
C ALA A 185 10.74 -4.71 -49.43
N ASN A 186 10.89 -3.56 -50.04
CA ASN A 186 10.87 -3.43 -51.51
C ASN A 186 12.31 -3.49 -52.04
N SER A 187 12.57 -4.41 -52.96
CA SER A 187 13.80 -4.35 -53.75
C SER A 187 13.54 -3.50 -54.99
N TYR A 188 14.43 -2.54 -55.24
CA TYR A 188 14.39 -1.75 -56.45
C TYR A 188 14.79 -2.65 -57.65
N PRO A 189 14.25 -2.42 -58.87
CA PRO A 189 14.68 -3.10 -60.03
C PRO A 189 16.16 -2.82 -60.31
N THR A 190 16.94 -3.88 -60.41
CA THR A 190 18.34 -3.78 -60.82
C THR A 190 18.43 -4.15 -62.30
N TYR A 191 19.55 -3.81 -62.98
CA TYR A 191 19.77 -4.09 -64.41
C TYR A 191 19.60 -5.56 -64.77
N HIS A 192 19.68 -6.48 -63.81
CA HIS A 192 19.59 -7.92 -64.00
C HIS A 192 18.44 -8.60 -63.23
N GLY A 193 17.54 -7.83 -62.61
CA GLY A 193 16.46 -8.46 -61.88
C GLY A 193 15.19 -7.60 -61.75
N PRO A 194 14.02 -8.20 -61.75
CA PRO A 194 12.77 -7.48 -61.56
C PRO A 194 12.65 -6.90 -60.16
N ALA A 195 11.82 -5.87 -60.01
CA ALA A 195 11.42 -5.38 -58.71
C ALA A 195 10.76 -6.47 -57.90
N GLY A 196 11.22 -6.71 -56.69
CA GLY A 196 10.67 -7.71 -55.79
C GLY A 196 10.12 -7.07 -54.54
N GLN A 197 9.18 -7.72 -53.92
CA GLN A 197 8.61 -7.35 -52.63
C GLN A 197 8.75 -8.54 -51.67
N ILE A 198 9.42 -8.35 -50.56
CA ILE A 198 9.50 -9.32 -49.50
C ILE A 198 8.51 -8.90 -48.41
N ILE A 199 7.56 -9.75 -48.12
CA ILE A 199 6.60 -9.55 -47.04
C ILE A 199 6.94 -10.52 -45.92
N ILE A 200 7.36 -9.97 -44.78
CA ILE A 200 7.63 -10.74 -43.57
C ILE A 200 6.45 -10.50 -42.60
N GLN A 201 5.76 -11.57 -42.26
CA GLN A 201 4.71 -11.56 -41.28
C GLN A 201 5.24 -12.18 -39.98
N GLN A 202 5.21 -11.42 -38.91
CA GLN A 202 5.59 -11.88 -37.57
C GLN A 202 4.41 -11.74 -36.63
N GLN A 203 4.14 -12.78 -35.86
CA GLN A 203 3.18 -12.73 -34.77
C GLN A 203 3.91 -12.49 -33.47
N VAL A 204 3.55 -11.41 -32.76
CA VAL A 204 4.09 -11.07 -31.44
C VAL A 204 2.98 -11.23 -30.42
N LEU A 205 3.25 -11.98 -29.35
CA LEU A 205 2.34 -12.12 -28.21
C LEU A 205 2.69 -11.07 -27.16
N LEU A 206 1.70 -10.23 -26.83
CA LEU A 206 1.84 -9.15 -25.84
C LEU A 206 0.98 -9.45 -24.63
N PRO A 207 1.57 -9.83 -23.48
CA PRO A 207 0.82 -9.99 -22.25
C PRO A 207 0.47 -8.61 -21.67
N THR A 208 -0.75 -8.48 -21.18
CA THR A 208 -1.19 -7.31 -20.40
C THR A 208 -1.78 -7.77 -19.08
N THR A 209 -1.58 -6.99 -18.04
CA THR A 209 -2.02 -7.31 -16.68
C THR A 209 -2.92 -6.21 -16.14
N GLN A 210 -4.00 -6.62 -15.50
CA GLN A 210 -4.88 -5.73 -14.74
C GLN A 210 -5.08 -6.34 -13.37
N GLY A 211 -4.87 -5.55 -12.31
CA GLY A 211 -5.04 -6.09 -10.98
C GLY A 211 -4.81 -5.10 -9.87
N ILE A 212 -5.08 -5.58 -8.67
CA ILE A 212 -4.82 -4.90 -7.42
C ILE A 212 -4.02 -5.79 -6.48
N ALA A 213 -3.15 -5.18 -5.70
CA ALA A 213 -2.53 -5.77 -4.51
C ALA A 213 -2.84 -4.88 -3.32
N VAL A 214 -3.27 -5.48 -2.20
CA VAL A 214 -3.69 -4.75 -1.00
C VAL A 214 -3.06 -5.37 0.24
N THR A 215 -2.69 -4.52 1.19
CA THR A 215 -2.24 -4.94 2.52
C THR A 215 -3.02 -4.11 3.55
N PRO A 216 -4.12 -4.66 4.10
CA PRO A 216 -4.89 -3.98 5.12
C PRO A 216 -4.29 -4.21 6.51
N LYS A 217 -4.35 -3.20 7.37
CA LYS A 217 -3.97 -3.27 8.78
C LYS A 217 -5.03 -2.64 9.64
N LEU A 218 -5.66 -3.43 10.49
CA LEU A 218 -6.64 -2.92 11.44
C LEU A 218 -5.93 -2.10 12.53
N LEU A 219 -6.40 -0.88 12.73
CA LEU A 219 -5.90 0.04 13.75
C LEU A 219 -6.71 -0.11 15.05
N PRO A 220 -6.14 0.26 16.22
CA PRO A 220 -6.82 0.17 17.51
C PRO A 220 -8.11 0.98 17.60
N ASN A 221 -8.25 2.03 16.79
CA ASN A 221 -9.43 2.88 16.70
C ASN A 221 -10.57 2.29 15.83
N GLY A 222 -10.41 1.06 15.32
CA GLY A 222 -11.39 0.38 14.46
C GLY A 222 -11.34 0.80 12.99
N GLN A 223 -10.49 1.75 12.61
CA GLN A 223 -10.21 2.07 11.22
C GLN A 223 -9.22 1.08 10.61
N VAL A 224 -9.11 1.08 9.29
CA VAL A 224 -8.18 0.21 8.58
C VAL A 224 -7.22 1.05 7.73
N GLU A 225 -5.93 0.89 7.98
CA GLU A 225 -4.89 1.38 7.09
C GLU A 225 -4.76 0.38 5.93
N VAL A 226 -4.90 0.87 4.71
CA VAL A 226 -4.80 0.03 3.50
C VAL A 226 -3.69 0.56 2.62
N THR A 227 -2.67 -0.26 2.39
CA THR A 227 -1.70 -0.04 1.33
C THR A 227 -2.23 -0.72 0.06
N LEU A 228 -2.48 0.07 -0.97
CA LEU A 228 -3.04 -0.37 -2.24
C LEU A 228 -2.05 -0.12 -3.37
N SER A 229 -1.81 -1.13 -4.20
CA SER A 229 -1.14 -1.02 -5.49
C SER A 229 -2.08 -1.52 -6.59
N ARG A 230 -2.23 -0.73 -7.64
CA ARG A 230 -3.03 -1.08 -8.81
C ARG A 230 -2.19 -0.96 -10.06
N VAL A 231 -2.31 -1.94 -10.93
CA VAL A 231 -1.71 -1.98 -12.27
C VAL A 231 -2.80 -2.23 -13.29
N GLU A 232 -2.79 -1.44 -14.35
CA GLU A 232 -3.66 -1.65 -15.52
C GLU A 232 -2.85 -1.34 -16.78
N GLU A 233 -2.83 -2.29 -17.70
CA GLU A 233 -2.06 -2.22 -18.95
C GLU A 233 -2.98 -2.49 -20.13
N PRO A 234 -3.91 -1.57 -20.48
CA PRO A 234 -4.75 -1.72 -21.66
C PRO A 234 -3.95 -1.57 -22.95
N LEU A 235 -4.28 -2.41 -23.93
CA LEU A 235 -3.77 -2.24 -25.28
C LEU A 235 -4.50 -1.09 -25.97
N VAL A 236 -3.75 -0.09 -26.42
CA VAL A 236 -4.26 1.03 -27.22
C VAL A 236 -4.02 0.72 -28.68
N ARG A 237 -5.11 0.51 -29.43
CA ARG A 237 -5.06 0.34 -30.90
C ARG A 237 -5.14 1.73 -31.53
N PRO A 238 -4.16 2.15 -32.33
CA PRO A 238 -4.27 3.37 -33.10
C PRO A 238 -5.38 3.23 -34.14
N ASN A 239 -6.07 4.35 -34.42
CA ASN A 239 -7.14 4.38 -35.41
C ASN A 239 -6.55 4.07 -36.82
N PRO A 240 -7.09 3.11 -37.55
CA PRO A 240 -6.51 2.64 -38.82
C PRO A 240 -6.58 3.64 -39.98
N SER A 241 -7.10 4.84 -39.75
CA SER A 241 -7.49 5.76 -40.83
C SER A 241 -6.35 6.41 -41.64
N TYR A 242 -5.09 6.31 -41.23
CA TYR A 242 -4.02 7.10 -41.88
C TYR A 242 -2.68 6.42 -42.15
N ASN A 243 -2.47 5.16 -41.76
CA ASN A 243 -1.19 4.51 -42.10
C ASN A 243 -1.40 3.17 -42.78
N ARG A 244 -1.16 3.14 -44.09
CA ARG A 244 -1.13 1.89 -44.88
C ARG A 244 0.08 1.01 -44.54
N TYR A 245 1.05 1.51 -43.79
CA TYR A 245 2.33 0.85 -43.55
C TYR A 245 2.71 0.90 -42.07
N GLY A 246 2.08 0.11 -41.23
CA GLY A 246 2.52 -0.10 -39.87
C GLY A 246 1.49 0.29 -38.79
N TYR A 247 0.97 -0.73 -38.12
CA TYR A 247 0.17 -0.57 -36.94
C TYR A 247 1.12 -0.52 -35.74
N ASN A 248 1.38 0.66 -35.19
CA ASN A 248 2.06 0.76 -33.91
C ASN A 248 1.06 0.57 -32.79
N ASN A 249 0.92 -0.67 -32.33
CA ASN A 249 0.18 -0.96 -31.11
C ASN A 249 1.00 -0.54 -29.91
N SER A 250 0.39 0.17 -28.97
CA SER A 250 1.05 0.59 -27.74
C SER A 250 0.29 0.07 -26.52
N VAL A 251 1.02 -0.24 -25.45
CA VAL A 251 0.44 -0.52 -24.13
C VAL A 251 0.55 0.76 -23.31
N GLN A 252 -0.58 1.21 -22.80
CA GLN A 252 -0.64 2.37 -21.92
C GLN A 252 -0.78 1.91 -20.47
N GLY A 253 0.35 1.85 -19.74
CA GLY A 253 0.36 1.47 -18.34
C GLY A 253 -0.21 2.56 -17.44
N GLN A 254 -1.12 2.19 -16.54
CA GLN A 254 -1.59 3.03 -15.44
C GLN A 254 -1.26 2.35 -14.13
N ARG A 255 -0.64 3.08 -13.21
CA ARG A 255 -0.27 2.58 -11.89
C ARG A 255 -0.74 3.54 -10.81
N LEU A 256 -1.27 3.00 -9.73
CA LEU A 256 -1.62 3.74 -8.53
C LEU A 256 -1.00 3.01 -7.34
N ASN A 257 -0.26 3.75 -6.52
CA ASN A 257 0.19 3.29 -5.21
C ASN A 257 -0.32 4.29 -4.18
N SER A 258 -1.01 3.81 -3.16
CA SER A 258 -1.59 4.65 -2.13
C SER A 258 -1.56 3.93 -0.79
N ALA A 259 -1.32 4.68 0.28
CA ALA A 259 -1.52 4.24 1.66
C ALA A 259 -2.51 5.21 2.31
N ILE A 260 -3.64 4.68 2.79
CA ILE A 260 -4.74 5.49 3.31
C ILE A 260 -5.41 4.80 4.49
N VAL A 261 -5.88 5.59 5.44
CA VAL A 261 -6.71 5.12 6.55
C VAL A 261 -8.17 5.35 6.20
N VAL A 262 -8.97 4.28 6.24
CA VAL A 262 -10.39 4.31 5.89
C VAL A 262 -11.27 3.76 7.01
N PRO A 263 -12.47 4.30 7.22
CA PRO A 263 -13.45 3.72 8.12
C PRO A 263 -14.00 2.42 7.53
N ARG A 264 -14.41 1.48 8.38
CA ARG A 264 -15.04 0.24 7.95
C ARG A 264 -16.48 0.48 7.48
N GLY A 265 -16.91 -0.28 6.49
CA GLY A 265 -18.30 -0.28 6.00
C GLY A 265 -18.67 0.89 5.10
N GLN A 266 -17.73 1.75 4.70
CA GLN A 266 -17.99 2.92 3.86
C GLN A 266 -17.11 2.94 2.61
N TRP A 267 -17.67 3.40 1.49
CA TRP A 267 -16.90 3.68 0.29
C TRP A 267 -16.17 5.03 0.42
N VAL A 268 -14.86 5.01 0.26
CA VAL A 268 -14.02 6.20 0.28
C VAL A 268 -13.36 6.37 -1.10
N ASN A 269 -13.46 7.57 -1.66
CA ASN A 269 -12.73 7.89 -2.89
C ASN A 269 -11.25 8.12 -2.54
N ILE A 270 -10.36 7.30 -3.12
CA ILE A 270 -8.92 7.30 -2.83
C ILE A 270 -8.09 7.94 -3.92
N GLY A 271 -8.68 8.18 -5.09
CA GLY A 271 -7.99 8.81 -6.20
C GLY A 271 -8.83 8.89 -7.46
N GLN A 272 -8.31 9.62 -8.40
CA GLN A 272 -8.92 9.81 -9.72
C GLN A 272 -7.83 9.97 -10.76
N ILE A 273 -7.95 9.26 -11.87
CA ILE A 273 -7.10 9.46 -13.05
C ILE A 273 -7.96 10.17 -14.08
N SER A 274 -7.55 11.37 -14.48
CA SER A 274 -8.25 12.16 -15.50
C SER A 274 -7.33 12.38 -16.70
N GLN A 275 -7.83 12.06 -17.88
CA GLN A 275 -7.13 12.27 -19.13
C GLN A 275 -8.04 13.00 -20.10
N ASN A 276 -7.58 14.12 -20.62
CA ASN A 276 -8.29 14.94 -21.59
C ASN A 276 -7.44 15.09 -22.84
N ASN A 277 -7.96 14.65 -23.97
CA ASN A 277 -7.30 14.75 -25.26
C ASN A 277 -8.14 15.62 -26.19
N GLN A 278 -7.55 16.69 -26.66
CA GLN A 278 -8.16 17.58 -27.63
C GLN A 278 -7.35 17.58 -28.92
N SER A 279 -7.99 17.31 -30.04
CA SER A 279 -7.36 17.36 -31.36
C SER A 279 -8.19 18.26 -32.27
N LYS A 280 -7.55 19.26 -32.88
CA LYS A 280 -8.12 20.11 -33.90
C LYS A 280 -7.31 19.96 -35.18
N ASN A 281 -7.97 19.70 -36.27
CA ASN A 281 -7.35 19.65 -37.58
C ASN A 281 -8.18 20.50 -38.55
N SER A 282 -7.56 21.48 -39.16
CA SER A 282 -8.19 22.36 -40.17
C SER A 282 -7.42 22.26 -41.46
N GLY A 283 -8.14 22.04 -42.54
CA GLY A 283 -7.61 22.00 -43.90
C GLY A 283 -8.52 22.79 -44.85
N TYR A 284 -8.08 22.95 -46.09
CA TYR A 284 -8.89 23.64 -47.10
C TYR A 284 -10.24 22.92 -47.31
N GLY A 285 -11.35 23.57 -46.94
CA GLY A 285 -12.68 23.00 -47.03
C GLY A 285 -13.10 21.99 -45.97
N SER A 286 -12.26 21.73 -44.95
CA SER A 286 -12.61 20.82 -43.85
C SER A 286 -12.11 21.31 -42.49
N ASN A 287 -12.95 21.19 -41.48
CA ASN A 287 -12.62 21.49 -40.09
C ASN A 287 -13.09 20.35 -39.21
N ARG A 288 -12.17 19.77 -38.46
CA ARG A 288 -12.43 18.64 -37.57
C ARG A 288 -11.95 18.96 -36.16
N ALA A 289 -12.84 18.90 -35.20
CA ALA A 289 -12.52 19.01 -33.80
C ALA A 289 -12.93 17.72 -33.06
N LEU A 290 -12.05 17.17 -32.30
CA LEU A 290 -12.27 15.99 -31.46
C LEU A 290 -11.88 16.33 -30.03
N ASN A 291 -12.78 16.09 -29.10
CA ASN A 291 -12.55 16.19 -27.67
C ASN A 291 -12.89 14.84 -27.03
N SER A 292 -11.95 14.27 -26.32
CA SER A 292 -12.11 13.01 -25.60
C SER A 292 -11.68 13.20 -24.16
N SER A 293 -12.60 12.98 -23.24
CA SER A 293 -12.35 13.02 -21.80
C SER A 293 -12.53 11.61 -21.22
N ASN A 294 -11.54 11.15 -20.47
CA ASN A 294 -11.58 9.89 -19.75
C ASN A 294 -11.35 10.18 -18.27
N ASN A 295 -12.29 9.74 -17.43
CA ASN A 295 -12.23 9.94 -15.99
C ASN A 295 -12.42 8.60 -15.29
N VAL A 296 -11.44 8.24 -14.47
CA VAL A 296 -11.33 6.97 -13.77
C VAL A 296 -11.26 7.23 -12.26
N PRO A 297 -12.41 7.39 -11.58
CA PRO A 297 -12.42 7.45 -10.12
C PRO A 297 -12.13 6.08 -9.52
N ILE A 298 -11.38 6.08 -8.42
CA ILE A 298 -11.00 4.87 -7.69
C ILE A 298 -11.51 5.01 -6.27
N SER A 299 -12.33 4.05 -5.84
CA SER A 299 -12.93 4.02 -4.51
C SER A 299 -12.60 2.71 -3.81
N LEU A 300 -12.40 2.78 -2.52
CA LEU A 300 -12.05 1.68 -1.64
C LEU A 300 -13.13 1.49 -0.58
N TRP A 301 -13.43 0.24 -0.26
CA TRP A 301 -14.32 -0.17 0.81
C TRP A 301 -13.68 -1.32 1.59
N VAL A 302 -13.84 -1.30 2.92
CA VAL A 302 -13.27 -2.31 3.82
C VAL A 302 -14.32 -2.71 4.85
N GLN A 303 -14.42 -4.01 5.09
CA GLN A 303 -15.30 -4.59 6.11
C GLN A 303 -14.53 -5.59 6.95
#